data_228cd4544ba77966e0c9cd75347cd88f
#
_entry.id   228cd4544ba77966e0c9cd75347cd88f
#
_cell.length_a   1.000
_cell.length_b   1.000
_cell.length_c   1.000
_cell.angle_alpha   90.00
_cell.angle_beta   90.00
_cell.angle_gamma   90.00
#
_symmetry.space_group_name_H-M   'P 1'
#
loop_
_entity.id
_entity.type
_entity.pdbx_description
1 polymer ?
#
loop_
_entity_poly.entity_id
_entity_poly.type
_entity_poly.pdbx_seq_one_letter_code
_entity_poly.pdbx_strand_id
1 'polypeptide(L)'
;VALGTGIGAAIIIGGELYRGRWGMAGEPGHVRVVPDGRLCGCGNRGCWEQYCSGNALVAEAREFARRTPGGAIRLLQLGGGTPEGISGPVITQAATEGDPAALRCFQTVGGWLGQGLADLAAILDPACFVIGGGVSEAGELLLDPARAAFERALPGRGHRPLAEIKVAQLGEDAGIVGAADLARESGQNAAFTRRRRRRRRL
;
A
#
# COMPACT_ATOMS: atom_id res chain seq x y z
N VAL A 1 -5.61 0.39 -1.35
CA VAL A 1 -4.40 0.28 -0.51
C VAL A 1 -3.52 1.48 -0.78
N ALA A 2 -3.22 2.27 0.23
CA ALA A 2 -2.35 3.45 0.15
C ALA A 2 -0.96 3.12 0.71
N LEU A 3 0.07 3.24 -0.14
CA LEU A 3 1.46 2.99 0.19
C LEU A 3 2.19 4.33 0.38
N GLY A 4 2.27 4.78 1.62
CA GLY A 4 2.98 5.98 2.03
C GLY A 4 4.11 5.64 3.01
N THR A 5 4.22 6.40 4.09
CA THR A 5 5.12 6.11 5.24
C THR A 5 4.85 4.71 5.80
N GLY A 6 3.57 4.32 5.89
CA GLY A 6 3.09 3.00 6.23
C GLY A 6 2.12 2.47 5.17
N ILE A 7 1.22 1.57 5.57
CA ILE A 7 0.14 1.03 4.72
C ILE A 7 -1.21 1.32 5.38
N GLY A 8 -2.07 2.05 4.68
CA GLY A 8 -3.49 2.16 4.98
C GLY A 8 -4.34 1.52 3.90
N ALA A 9 -5.59 1.21 4.21
CA ALA A 9 -6.52 0.77 3.19
C ALA A 9 -7.96 1.16 3.52
N ALA A 10 -8.80 1.11 2.50
CA ALA A 10 -10.25 1.13 2.62
C ALA A 10 -10.82 -0.11 1.95
N ILE A 11 -11.90 -0.64 2.51
CA ILE A 11 -12.63 -1.80 1.96
C ILE A 11 -13.97 -1.28 1.47
N ILE A 12 -14.27 -1.51 0.20
CA ILE A 12 -15.55 -1.13 -0.41
C ILE A 12 -16.33 -2.39 -0.72
N ILE A 13 -17.54 -2.52 -0.17
CA ILE A 13 -18.44 -3.66 -0.37
C ILE A 13 -19.79 -3.13 -0.85
N GLY A 14 -20.24 -3.59 -2.02
CA GLY A 14 -21.50 -3.11 -2.60
C GLY A 14 -21.52 -1.61 -2.90
N GLY A 15 -20.37 -1.00 -3.17
CA GLY A 15 -20.25 0.43 -3.42
C GLY A 15 -20.14 1.30 -2.16
N GLU A 16 -20.18 0.70 -0.97
CA GLU A 16 -20.13 1.42 0.31
C GLU A 16 -18.83 1.13 1.08
N LEU A 17 -18.35 2.15 1.80
CA LEU A 17 -17.18 2.03 2.67
C LEU A 17 -17.49 1.13 3.87
N TYR A 18 -16.83 -0.03 3.94
CA TYR A 18 -16.92 -0.92 5.08
C TYR A 18 -16.05 -0.41 6.24
N ARG A 19 -16.69 0.02 7.31
CA ARG A 19 -16.02 0.60 8.49
C ARG A 19 -15.81 -0.40 9.62
N GLY A 20 -16.42 -1.58 9.54
CA GLY A 20 -16.49 -2.50 10.69
C GLY A 20 -17.39 -1.95 11.82
N ARG A 21 -17.50 -2.72 12.89
CA ARG A 21 -18.37 -2.36 14.02
C ARG A 21 -17.94 -1.08 14.75
N TRP A 22 -16.63 -0.85 14.85
CA TRP A 22 -16.06 0.23 15.65
C TRP A 22 -15.40 1.32 14.80
N GLY A 23 -15.56 1.27 13.49
CA GLY A 23 -14.91 2.20 12.56
C GLY A 23 -13.43 1.93 12.32
N MET A 24 -12.93 0.75 12.71
CA MET A 24 -11.51 0.39 12.68
C MET A 24 -11.15 -0.63 11.59
N ALA A 25 -12.08 -0.95 10.68
CA ALA A 25 -11.77 -1.84 9.56
C ALA A 25 -10.89 -1.13 8.53
N GLY A 26 -10.05 -1.91 7.86
CA GLY A 26 -9.18 -1.37 6.79
C GLY A 26 -7.76 -1.06 7.25
N GLU A 27 -7.26 -1.74 8.28
CA GLU A 27 -5.89 -1.64 8.80
C GLU A 27 -5.01 -2.84 8.41
N PRO A 28 -4.92 -3.22 7.11
CA PRO A 28 -4.16 -4.41 6.71
C PRO A 28 -2.66 -4.23 6.91
N GLY A 29 -2.15 -2.99 6.96
CA GLY A 29 -0.75 -2.70 7.25
C GLY A 29 -0.27 -3.31 8.56
N HIS A 30 -1.18 -3.55 9.51
CA HIS A 30 -0.86 -4.14 10.81
C HIS A 30 -1.10 -5.66 10.90
N VAL A 31 -1.48 -6.31 9.81
CA VAL A 31 -1.48 -7.77 9.73
C VAL A 31 -0.04 -8.28 9.86
N ARG A 32 0.18 -9.24 10.75
CA ARG A 32 1.51 -9.82 10.99
C ARG A 32 1.83 -10.84 9.90
N VAL A 33 2.76 -10.50 9.03
CA VAL A 33 3.22 -11.34 7.92
C VAL A 33 4.53 -12.06 8.23
N VAL A 34 5.28 -11.58 9.23
CA VAL A 34 6.53 -12.19 9.71
C VAL A 34 6.45 -12.35 11.23
N PRO A 35 6.27 -13.57 11.76
CA PRO A 35 6.32 -13.79 13.20
C PRO A 35 7.63 -13.26 13.79
N ASP A 36 7.54 -12.54 14.91
CA ASP A 36 8.68 -11.93 15.63
C ASP A 36 9.60 -11.04 14.78
N GLY A 37 9.09 -10.54 13.64
CA GLY A 37 9.81 -9.72 12.70
C GLY A 37 10.09 -8.30 13.18
N ARG A 38 10.21 -7.35 12.24
CA ARG A 38 10.54 -5.93 12.51
C ARG A 38 9.51 -5.31 13.46
N LEU A 39 9.99 -4.50 14.42
CA LEU A 39 9.12 -3.76 15.33
C LEU A 39 8.28 -2.74 14.55
N CYS A 40 6.99 -2.68 14.83
CA CYS A 40 6.05 -1.73 14.26
C CYS A 40 5.67 -0.64 15.26
N GLY A 41 5.37 0.56 14.77
CA GLY A 41 4.88 1.68 15.59
C GLY A 41 3.58 1.38 16.35
N CYS A 42 2.79 0.38 15.92
CA CYS A 42 1.60 -0.07 16.65
C CYS A 42 1.92 -0.90 17.91
N GLY A 43 3.20 -1.17 18.20
CA GLY A 43 3.66 -1.98 19.33
C GLY A 43 3.83 -3.47 19.00
N ASN A 44 3.32 -3.96 17.89
CA ASN A 44 3.49 -5.35 17.46
C ASN A 44 4.78 -5.53 16.65
N ARG A 45 5.13 -6.81 16.37
CA ARG A 45 6.23 -7.18 15.49
C ARG A 45 5.71 -7.86 14.24
N GLY A 46 6.41 -7.63 13.11
CA GLY A 46 6.17 -8.32 11.85
C GLY A 46 4.98 -7.84 11.05
N CYS A 47 4.48 -6.63 11.32
CA CYS A 47 3.40 -6.00 10.56
C CYS A 47 3.78 -5.81 9.10
N TRP A 48 2.85 -6.02 8.19
CA TRP A 48 3.05 -5.94 6.74
C TRP A 48 3.68 -4.63 6.27
N GLU A 49 3.25 -3.49 6.83
CA GLU A 49 3.82 -2.18 6.50
C GLU A 49 5.34 -2.06 6.73
N GLN A 50 5.90 -2.87 7.61
CA GLN A 50 7.34 -2.89 7.87
C GLN A 50 8.14 -3.56 6.74
N TYR A 51 7.46 -4.16 5.77
CA TYR A 51 8.08 -4.88 4.64
C TYR A 51 7.66 -4.31 3.28
N CYS A 52 6.59 -3.50 3.23
CA CYS A 52 5.94 -3.10 1.99
C CYS A 52 5.41 -1.65 2.03
N SER A 53 6.15 -0.73 2.62
CA SER A 53 5.83 0.70 2.64
C SER A 53 6.98 1.54 2.09
N GLY A 54 6.80 2.86 1.98
CA GLY A 54 7.88 3.78 1.63
C GLY A 54 9.04 3.72 2.62
N ASN A 55 8.74 3.63 3.92
CA ASN A 55 9.76 3.41 4.93
C ASN A 55 10.48 2.07 4.77
N ALA A 56 9.75 1.01 4.40
CA ALA A 56 10.34 -0.30 4.14
C ALA A 56 11.29 -0.26 2.94
N LEU A 57 10.90 0.44 1.84
CA LEU A 57 11.73 0.62 0.65
C LEU A 57 13.04 1.35 1.01
N VAL A 58 12.94 2.44 1.76
CA VAL A 58 14.12 3.21 2.20
C VAL A 58 15.00 2.38 3.14
N ALA A 59 14.39 1.66 4.08
CA ALA A 59 15.14 0.81 5.01
C ALA A 59 15.90 -0.31 4.28
N GLU A 60 15.28 -0.94 3.29
CA GLU A 60 15.90 -1.98 2.45
C GLU A 60 17.11 -1.43 1.68
N ALA A 61 16.95 -0.28 1.02
CA ALA A 61 18.02 0.34 0.26
C ALA A 61 19.19 0.80 1.14
N ARG A 62 18.90 1.40 2.29
CA ARG A 62 19.94 1.82 3.26
C ARG A 62 20.68 0.63 3.86
N GLU A 63 19.96 -0.43 4.21
CA GLU A 63 20.58 -1.66 4.72
C GLU A 63 21.46 -2.32 3.67
N PHE A 64 20.99 -2.40 2.42
CA PHE A 64 21.80 -2.89 1.31
C PHE A 64 23.08 -2.06 1.13
N ALA A 65 22.97 -0.73 1.14
CA ALA A 65 24.11 0.18 0.99
C ALA A 65 25.14 0.04 2.13
N ARG A 66 24.68 -0.20 3.38
CA ARG A 66 25.58 -0.44 4.52
C ARG A 66 26.34 -1.77 4.39
N ARG A 67 25.63 -2.82 3.95
CA ARG A 67 26.22 -4.17 3.87
C ARG A 67 27.07 -4.37 2.63
N THR A 68 26.75 -3.69 1.54
CA THR A 68 27.39 -3.88 0.23
C THR A 68 27.61 -2.53 -0.46
N PRO A 69 28.48 -1.65 0.08
CA PRO A 69 28.67 -0.30 -0.49
C PRO A 69 29.07 -0.32 -1.97
N GLY A 70 29.94 -1.27 -2.36
CA GLY A 70 30.38 -1.45 -3.75
C GLY A 70 29.26 -1.88 -4.72
N GLY A 71 28.16 -2.45 -4.19
CA GLY A 71 26.98 -2.78 -4.98
C GLY A 71 25.91 -1.68 -5.00
N ALA A 72 26.07 -0.62 -4.20
CA ALA A 72 25.11 0.47 -4.03
C ALA A 72 25.69 1.83 -4.48
N ILE A 73 26.65 1.83 -5.38
CA ILE A 73 27.40 3.04 -5.79
C ILE A 73 26.46 4.14 -6.26
N ARG A 74 25.49 3.83 -7.11
CA ARG A 74 24.56 4.81 -7.66
C ARG A 74 23.61 5.36 -6.60
N LEU A 75 23.06 4.50 -5.74
CA LEU A 75 22.24 4.92 -4.60
C LEU A 75 22.99 5.86 -3.67
N LEU A 76 24.24 5.54 -3.34
CA LEU A 76 25.09 6.38 -2.50
C LEU A 76 25.42 7.72 -3.18
N GLN A 77 25.77 7.73 -4.46
CA GLN A 77 26.04 8.97 -5.20
C GLN A 77 24.84 9.92 -5.16
N LEU A 78 23.63 9.41 -5.47
CA LEU A 78 22.40 10.21 -5.44
C LEU A 78 22.01 10.61 -4.01
N GLY A 79 22.33 9.78 -3.02
CA GLY A 79 22.06 10.01 -1.61
C GLY A 79 23.14 10.87 -0.88
N GLY A 80 24.04 11.53 -1.60
CA GLY A 80 25.06 12.41 -0.98
C GLY A 80 26.20 11.66 -0.29
N GLY A 81 26.47 10.43 -0.70
CA GLY A 81 27.63 9.64 -0.24
C GLY A 81 27.36 8.77 1.00
N THR A 82 26.18 8.85 1.61
CA THR A 82 25.85 8.10 2.83
C THR A 82 24.55 7.31 2.69
N PRO A 83 24.40 6.16 3.37
CA PRO A 83 23.13 5.43 3.38
C PRO A 83 21.96 6.27 3.92
N GLU A 84 22.20 7.16 4.86
CA GLU A 84 21.20 8.02 5.49
C GLU A 84 20.59 9.02 4.50
N GLY A 85 21.33 9.44 3.49
CA GLY A 85 20.86 10.31 2.42
C GLY A 85 19.97 9.60 1.37
N ILE A 86 19.92 8.27 1.38
CA ILE A 86 19.04 7.52 0.47
C ILE A 86 17.59 7.71 0.89
N SER A 87 16.78 8.25 -0.02
CA SER A 87 15.34 8.51 0.14
C SER A 87 14.52 7.78 -0.92
N GLY A 88 13.19 7.77 -0.79
CA GLY A 88 12.29 7.18 -1.79
C GLY A 88 12.55 7.71 -3.21
N PRO A 89 12.54 9.03 -3.44
CA PRO A 89 12.87 9.62 -4.74
C PRO A 89 14.25 9.19 -5.30
N VAL A 90 15.27 9.11 -4.45
CA VAL A 90 16.62 8.64 -4.84
C VAL A 90 16.56 7.20 -5.34
N ILE A 91 15.83 6.31 -4.65
CA ILE A 91 15.69 4.91 -5.04
C ILE A 91 14.93 4.81 -6.37
N THR A 92 13.83 5.56 -6.51
CA THR A 92 13.04 5.58 -7.75
C THR A 92 13.88 6.09 -8.92
N GLN A 93 14.64 7.17 -8.74
CA GLN A 93 15.54 7.68 -9.76
C GLN A 93 16.58 6.63 -10.17
N ALA A 94 17.29 6.03 -9.21
CA ALA A 94 18.28 5.00 -9.50
C ALA A 94 17.69 3.79 -10.24
N ALA A 95 16.48 3.35 -9.83
CA ALA A 95 15.78 2.25 -10.47
C ALA A 95 15.38 2.58 -11.91
N THR A 96 14.91 3.80 -12.18
CA THR A 96 14.57 4.29 -13.52
C THR A 96 15.81 4.34 -14.42
N GLU A 97 16.97 4.62 -13.85
CA GLU A 97 18.25 4.59 -14.54
C GLU A 97 18.80 3.15 -14.73
N GLY A 98 18.11 2.14 -14.22
CA GLY A 98 18.47 0.73 -14.35
C GLY A 98 19.46 0.21 -13.30
N ASP A 99 19.65 0.93 -12.16
CA ASP A 99 20.53 0.47 -11.09
C ASP A 99 20.05 -0.85 -10.49
N PRO A 100 20.89 -1.92 -10.48
CA PRO A 100 20.46 -3.23 -10.01
C PRO A 100 20.10 -3.29 -8.54
N ALA A 101 20.72 -2.46 -7.69
CA ALA A 101 20.44 -2.43 -6.26
C ALA A 101 19.06 -1.80 -5.99
N ALA A 102 18.76 -0.69 -6.66
CA ALA A 102 17.46 -0.02 -6.59
C ALA A 102 16.34 -0.92 -7.12
N LEU A 103 16.55 -1.57 -8.28
CA LEU A 103 15.61 -2.54 -8.84
C LEU A 103 15.33 -3.70 -7.89
N ARG A 104 16.36 -4.23 -7.22
CA ARG A 104 16.20 -5.27 -6.20
C ARG A 104 15.35 -4.81 -5.02
N CYS A 105 15.50 -3.55 -4.57
CA CYS A 105 14.64 -3.01 -3.51
C CYS A 105 13.17 -2.99 -3.90
N PHE A 106 12.85 -2.58 -5.13
CA PHE A 106 11.48 -2.64 -5.66
C PHE A 106 10.98 -4.07 -5.82
N GLN A 107 11.83 -5.01 -6.25
CA GLN A 107 11.46 -6.44 -6.31
C GLN A 107 11.12 -6.99 -4.92
N THR A 108 11.89 -6.64 -3.90
CA THR A 108 11.63 -7.07 -2.52
C THR A 108 10.32 -6.50 -1.99
N VAL A 109 10.14 -5.19 -2.10
CA VAL A 109 8.95 -4.49 -1.58
C VAL A 109 7.69 -4.85 -2.38
N GLY A 110 7.79 -4.92 -3.71
CA GLY A 110 6.71 -5.39 -4.58
C GLY A 110 6.34 -6.85 -4.31
N GLY A 111 7.34 -7.69 -4.03
CA GLY A 111 7.11 -9.07 -3.61
C GLY A 111 6.26 -9.18 -2.34
N TRP A 112 6.58 -8.39 -1.31
CA TRP A 112 5.78 -8.30 -0.08
C TRP A 112 4.39 -7.71 -0.33
N LEU A 113 4.28 -6.72 -1.24
CA LEU A 113 2.99 -6.17 -1.64
C LEU A 113 2.10 -7.27 -2.23
N GLY A 114 2.59 -7.96 -3.24
CA GLY A 114 1.81 -9.00 -3.91
C GLY A 114 1.40 -10.14 -2.99
N GLN A 115 2.28 -10.55 -2.07
CA GLN A 115 1.97 -11.57 -1.08
C GLN A 115 0.84 -11.14 -0.14
N GLY A 116 0.92 -9.94 0.44
CA GLY A 116 -0.15 -9.42 1.31
C GLY A 116 -1.47 -9.18 0.57
N LEU A 117 -1.43 -8.78 -0.72
CA LEU A 117 -2.63 -8.69 -1.54
C LEU A 117 -3.26 -10.08 -1.76
N ALA A 118 -2.47 -11.15 -1.89
CA ALA A 118 -2.97 -12.52 -2.01
C ALA A 118 -3.66 -12.99 -0.71
N ASP A 119 -3.10 -12.64 0.45
CA ASP A 119 -3.72 -12.90 1.74
C ASP A 119 -5.06 -12.17 1.88
N LEU A 120 -5.11 -10.90 1.48
CA LEU A 120 -6.37 -10.13 1.44
C LEU A 120 -7.37 -10.71 0.44
N ALA A 121 -6.91 -11.18 -0.72
CA ALA A 121 -7.78 -11.84 -1.69
C ALA A 121 -8.37 -13.15 -1.17
N ALA A 122 -7.62 -13.89 -0.34
CA ALA A 122 -8.12 -15.10 0.29
C ALA A 122 -9.24 -14.83 1.31
N ILE A 123 -9.28 -13.62 1.88
CA ILE A 123 -10.27 -13.24 2.91
C ILE A 123 -11.46 -12.49 2.30
N LEU A 124 -11.20 -11.58 1.35
CA LEU A 124 -12.18 -10.59 0.88
C LEU A 124 -12.69 -10.87 -0.53
N ASP A 125 -11.98 -11.68 -1.31
CA ASP A 125 -12.27 -11.97 -2.72
C ASP A 125 -12.65 -10.73 -3.55
N PRO A 126 -11.80 -9.70 -3.59
CA PRO A 126 -12.14 -8.44 -4.23
C PRO A 126 -12.05 -8.55 -5.76
N ALA A 127 -12.83 -7.76 -6.48
CA ALA A 127 -12.71 -7.62 -7.92
C ALA A 127 -11.40 -6.91 -8.33
N CYS A 128 -10.95 -5.94 -7.54
CA CYS A 128 -9.70 -5.22 -7.80
C CYS A 128 -9.06 -4.69 -6.51
N PHE A 129 -7.76 -4.44 -6.61
CA PHE A 129 -6.98 -3.65 -5.67
C PHE A 129 -6.57 -2.34 -6.34
N VAL A 130 -6.90 -1.21 -5.72
CA VAL A 130 -6.46 0.11 -6.16
C VAL A 130 -5.28 0.52 -5.28
N ILE A 131 -4.12 0.72 -5.89
CA ILE A 131 -2.87 1.05 -5.20
C ILE A 131 -2.59 2.54 -5.37
N GLY A 132 -2.53 3.27 -4.25
CA GLY A 132 -2.24 4.70 -4.21
C GLY A 132 -1.14 5.03 -3.21
N GLY A 133 -0.91 6.33 -2.99
CA GLY A 133 0.16 6.85 -2.13
C GLY A 133 1.49 6.99 -2.86
N GLY A 134 2.44 7.74 -2.29
CA GLY A 134 3.67 8.16 -2.98
C GLY A 134 4.54 7.03 -3.52
N VAL A 135 4.50 5.84 -2.93
CA VAL A 135 5.28 4.69 -3.46
C VAL A 135 4.68 4.18 -4.77
N SER A 136 3.37 4.33 -4.98
CA SER A 136 2.70 3.90 -6.23
C SER A 136 3.10 4.72 -7.47
N GLU A 137 3.68 5.91 -7.27
CA GLU A 137 4.22 6.74 -8.35
C GLU A 137 5.41 6.08 -9.08
N ALA A 138 6.07 5.11 -8.44
CA ALA A 138 7.07 4.29 -9.10
C ALA A 138 6.50 3.39 -10.21
N GLY A 139 5.17 3.30 -10.33
CA GLY A 139 4.49 2.59 -11.43
C GLY A 139 4.89 1.12 -11.51
N GLU A 140 5.26 0.68 -12.69
CA GLU A 140 5.57 -0.73 -12.97
C GLU A 140 6.83 -1.23 -12.24
N LEU A 141 7.74 -0.36 -11.80
CA LEU A 141 8.86 -0.76 -10.94
C LEU A 141 8.38 -1.48 -9.68
N LEU A 142 7.26 -1.02 -9.11
CA LEU A 142 6.60 -1.63 -7.94
C LEU A 142 5.57 -2.68 -8.35
N LEU A 143 4.74 -2.39 -9.35
CA LEU A 143 3.54 -3.19 -9.64
C LEU A 143 3.85 -4.48 -10.37
N ASP A 144 4.85 -4.52 -11.25
CA ASP A 144 5.23 -5.77 -11.92
C ASP A 144 5.67 -6.86 -10.94
N PRO A 145 6.63 -6.62 -10.03
CA PRO A 145 6.96 -7.60 -9.02
C PRO A 145 5.80 -7.92 -8.07
N ALA A 146 4.91 -6.95 -7.80
CA ALA A 146 3.74 -7.18 -6.97
C ALA A 146 2.72 -8.11 -7.65
N ARG A 147 2.41 -7.89 -8.93
CA ARG A 147 1.52 -8.76 -9.71
C ARG A 147 2.08 -10.18 -9.81
N ALA A 148 3.37 -10.30 -10.11
CA ALA A 148 4.03 -11.61 -10.18
C ALA A 148 4.00 -12.35 -8.83
N ALA A 149 4.20 -11.66 -7.72
CA ALA A 149 4.12 -12.24 -6.39
C ALA A 149 2.67 -12.59 -6.01
N PHE A 150 1.71 -11.73 -6.31
CA PHE A 150 0.28 -11.95 -6.11
C PHE A 150 -0.19 -13.23 -6.81
N GLU A 151 0.12 -13.36 -8.09
CA GLU A 151 -0.26 -14.53 -8.88
C GLU A 151 0.34 -15.83 -8.31
N ARG A 152 1.61 -15.79 -7.88
CA ARG A 152 2.25 -16.95 -7.26
C ARG A 152 1.67 -17.32 -5.91
N ALA A 153 1.28 -16.34 -5.08
CA ALA A 153 0.81 -16.55 -3.72
C ALA A 153 -0.70 -16.81 -3.61
N LEU A 154 -1.48 -16.42 -4.63
CA LEU A 154 -2.95 -16.52 -4.58
C LEU A 154 -3.41 -17.97 -4.41
N PRO A 155 -4.21 -18.29 -3.37
CA PRO A 155 -4.82 -19.61 -3.24
C PRO A 155 -5.86 -19.85 -4.34
N GLY A 156 -5.97 -21.11 -4.80
CA GLY A 156 -6.89 -21.49 -5.87
C GLY A 156 -6.45 -21.04 -7.28
N ARG A 157 -5.15 -20.84 -7.49
CA ARG A 157 -4.57 -20.49 -8.80
C ARG A 157 -5.08 -21.42 -9.91
N GLY A 158 -5.44 -20.82 -11.06
CA GLY A 158 -5.98 -21.55 -12.20
C GLY A 158 -7.46 -21.93 -12.08
N HIS A 159 -8.09 -21.74 -10.91
CA HIS A 159 -9.50 -22.07 -10.65
C HIS A 159 -10.34 -20.84 -10.29
N ARG A 160 -9.73 -19.67 -10.20
CA ARG A 160 -10.42 -18.40 -9.92
C ARG A 160 -9.86 -17.27 -10.78
N PRO A 161 -10.65 -16.24 -11.10
CA PRO A 161 -10.13 -15.02 -11.71
C PRO A 161 -9.09 -14.33 -10.82
N LEU A 162 -8.11 -13.67 -11.44
CA LEU A 162 -7.20 -12.78 -10.73
C LEU A 162 -7.89 -11.43 -10.48
N ALA A 163 -7.82 -10.94 -9.26
CA ALA A 163 -8.20 -9.55 -8.98
C ALA A 163 -7.27 -8.60 -9.73
N GLU A 164 -7.82 -7.57 -10.35
CA GLU A 164 -7.02 -6.56 -11.03
C GLU A 164 -6.23 -5.73 -10.01
N ILE A 165 -4.97 -5.42 -10.30
CA ILE A 165 -4.14 -4.49 -9.51
C ILE A 165 -3.93 -3.23 -10.34
N LYS A 166 -4.55 -2.12 -9.90
CA LYS A 166 -4.58 -0.82 -10.61
C LYS A 166 -3.91 0.27 -9.78
N VAL A 167 -3.34 1.27 -10.44
CA VAL A 167 -2.90 2.51 -9.80
C VAL A 167 -4.11 3.42 -9.57
N ALA A 168 -4.13 4.13 -8.42
CA ALA A 168 -5.12 5.15 -8.13
C ALA A 168 -5.01 6.31 -9.13
N GLN A 169 -6.14 6.74 -9.71
CA GLN A 169 -6.16 7.79 -10.75
C GLN A 169 -6.05 9.20 -10.18
N LEU A 170 -6.47 9.42 -8.93
CA LEU A 170 -6.51 10.74 -8.31
C LEU A 170 -5.18 11.18 -7.68
N GLY A 171 -4.16 10.31 -7.65
CA GLY A 171 -2.85 10.63 -7.10
C GLY A 171 -2.94 11.24 -5.69
N GLU A 172 -2.29 12.38 -5.48
CA GLU A 172 -2.27 13.11 -4.20
C GLU A 172 -3.63 13.69 -3.81
N ASP A 173 -4.50 13.98 -4.78
CA ASP A 173 -5.84 14.55 -4.54
C ASP A 173 -6.83 13.54 -3.98
N ALA A 174 -6.51 12.23 -4.00
CA ALA A 174 -7.42 11.16 -3.58
C ALA A 174 -7.96 11.36 -2.14
N GLY A 175 -7.13 11.85 -1.23
CA GLY A 175 -7.52 12.12 0.16
C GLY A 175 -8.54 13.25 0.27
N ILE A 176 -8.32 14.36 -0.44
CA ILE A 176 -9.19 15.54 -0.42
C ILE A 176 -10.52 15.22 -1.09
N VAL A 177 -10.49 14.58 -2.26
CA VAL A 177 -11.70 14.20 -3.01
C VAL A 177 -12.53 13.21 -2.20
N GLY A 178 -11.91 12.18 -1.63
CA GLY A 178 -12.61 11.18 -0.82
C GLY A 178 -13.23 11.77 0.45
N ALA A 179 -12.54 12.69 1.15
CA ALA A 179 -13.09 13.38 2.30
C ALA A 179 -14.29 14.27 1.94
N ALA A 180 -14.22 14.99 0.81
CA ALA A 180 -15.31 15.82 0.32
C ALA A 180 -16.53 14.98 -0.07
N ASP A 181 -16.33 13.83 -0.71
CA ASP A 181 -17.41 12.92 -1.09
C ASP A 181 -18.11 12.31 0.13
N LEU A 182 -17.36 11.85 1.12
CA LEU A 182 -17.91 11.37 2.40
C LEU A 182 -18.71 12.44 3.14
N ALA A 183 -18.27 13.69 3.13
CA ALA A 183 -18.99 14.82 3.73
C ALA A 183 -20.31 15.08 3.01
N ARG A 184 -20.32 15.03 1.68
CA ARG A 184 -21.52 15.18 0.84
C ARG A 184 -22.55 14.10 1.12
N GLU A 185 -22.15 12.83 1.18
CA GLU A 185 -23.02 11.69 1.49
C GLU A 185 -23.63 11.80 2.89
N SER A 186 -22.82 12.17 3.87
CA SER A 186 -23.28 12.36 5.24
C SER A 186 -24.32 13.48 5.35
N GLY A 187 -24.15 14.57 4.60
CA GLY A 187 -25.12 15.67 4.52
C GLY A 187 -26.46 15.25 3.91
N GLN A 188 -26.44 14.45 2.84
CA GLN A 188 -27.63 13.91 2.18
C GLN A 188 -28.40 12.95 3.09
N ASN A 189 -27.71 12.07 3.80
CA ASN A 189 -28.32 11.12 4.74
C ASN A 189 -28.94 11.84 5.96
N ALA A 190 -28.33 12.90 6.47
CA ALA A 190 -28.88 13.73 7.54
C ALA A 190 -30.17 14.46 7.11
N ALA A 191 -30.20 15.00 5.89
CA ALA A 191 -31.39 15.65 5.31
C ALA A 191 -32.54 14.66 5.11
N PHE A 192 -32.25 13.45 4.62
CA PHE A 192 -33.23 12.38 4.45
C PHE A 192 -33.83 11.91 5.77
N THR A 193 -33.01 11.75 6.79
CA THR A 193 -33.44 11.33 8.14
C THR A 193 -34.31 12.40 8.81
N ARG A 194 -33.99 13.70 8.64
CA ARG A 194 -34.81 14.83 9.13
C ARG A 194 -36.16 14.90 8.44
N ARG A 195 -36.23 14.64 7.11
CA ARG A 195 -37.51 14.59 6.38
C ARG A 195 -38.41 13.43 6.84
N ARG A 196 -37.85 12.24 7.11
CA ARG A 196 -38.62 11.09 7.62
C ARG A 196 -39.16 11.34 9.04
N ARG A 197 -38.39 11.97 9.93
CA ARG A 197 -38.87 12.32 11.28
C ARG A 197 -39.99 13.37 11.27
N ARG A 198 -39.96 14.35 10.34
CA ARG A 198 -41.05 15.33 10.18
C ARG A 198 -42.33 14.69 9.66
N ARG A 199 -42.28 13.73 8.75
CA ARG A 199 -43.47 13.01 8.22
C ARG A 199 -44.12 12.04 9.22
N ARG A 200 -43.45 11.64 10.29
CA ARG A 200 -43.99 10.79 11.36
C ARG A 200 -44.60 11.58 12.53
N ARG A 201 -44.54 12.92 12.50
CA ARG A 201 -45.12 13.81 13.53
C ARG A 201 -46.35 14.58 13.02
N LEU A 202 -46.81 14.33 11.81
CA LEU A 202 -48.08 14.72 11.21
C LEU A 202 -48.97 13.47 11.04
#